data_127c43e6ce6cf67de30ae74ea7d55fe4
#
_entry.id   127c43e6ce6cf67de30ae74ea7d55fe4
#
_cell.length_a   1.000
_cell.length_b   1.000
_cell.length_c   1.000
_cell.angle_alpha   90.00
_cell.angle_beta   90.00
_cell.angle_gamma   90.00
#
_symmetry.space_group_name_H-M   'P 1'
#
loop_
_entity.id
_entity.type
_entity.pdbx_description
1 polymer ?
#
loop_
_entity_poly.entity_id
_entity_poly.type
_entity_poly.pdbx_seq_one_letter_code
_entity_poly.pdbx_strand_id
1 'polypeptide(L)'
;MANYEIIVGTMLGASEYVADALQETLEANGHSANIHLEPNIEEIPNEGKWLICTSTHGAGELPDNIQAFAKQIKNHSLDNVQFLVVGLGDSSYDTYCYGAKTMQELLHNSGATLLSPAFHIDVLNHPIPEEAAVEWLTSYLQQN
;
A
#
# COMPACT_ATOMS: atom_id res chain seq x y z
N MET A 1 -16.53 -11.44 1.34
CA MET A 1 -16.39 -10.23 0.51
C MET A 1 -16.07 -9.02 1.36
N ALA A 2 -15.14 -8.21 0.90
CA ALA A 2 -14.73 -7.01 1.59
C ALA A 2 -14.54 -5.87 0.60
N ASN A 3 -14.49 -4.64 1.12
CA ASN A 3 -14.09 -3.48 0.31
C ASN A 3 -12.68 -3.09 0.75
N TYR A 4 -11.80 -2.85 -0.22
CA TYR A 4 -10.44 -2.40 0.03
C TYR A 4 -10.26 -0.98 -0.49
N GLU A 5 -9.67 -0.12 0.35
CA GLU A 5 -9.22 1.20 -0.10
C GLU A 5 -7.74 1.08 -0.40
N ILE A 6 -7.37 1.25 -1.65
CA ILE A 6 -5.96 1.13 -2.09
C ILE A 6 -5.33 2.52 -2.10
N ILE A 7 -4.38 2.73 -1.22
CA ILE A 7 -3.69 4.02 -1.07
C ILE A 7 -2.37 3.93 -1.84
N VAL A 8 -2.20 4.76 -2.85
CA VAL A 8 -1.07 4.64 -3.78
C VAL A 8 -0.10 5.80 -3.63
N GLY A 9 1.15 5.48 -3.30
CA GLY A 9 2.26 6.45 -3.32
C GLY A 9 3.11 6.21 -4.55
N THR A 10 3.20 7.21 -5.43
CA THR A 10 3.90 7.07 -6.69
C THR A 10 4.59 8.37 -7.10
N MET A 11 5.75 8.24 -7.75
CA MET A 11 6.45 9.37 -8.37
C MET A 11 6.44 9.24 -9.90
N LEU A 12 6.69 8.03 -10.40
CA LEU A 12 6.87 7.79 -11.85
C LEU A 12 5.84 6.80 -12.42
N GLY A 13 4.84 6.41 -11.63
CA GLY A 13 3.75 5.58 -12.12
C GLY A 13 3.89 4.08 -11.89
N ALA A 14 5.04 3.57 -11.43
CA ALA A 14 5.22 2.13 -11.22
C ALA A 14 4.22 1.56 -10.20
N SER A 15 4.01 2.27 -9.10
CA SER A 15 3.05 1.84 -8.07
C SER A 15 1.61 1.86 -8.57
N GLU A 16 1.30 2.72 -9.55
CA GLU A 16 -0.03 2.77 -10.16
C GLU A 16 -0.33 1.49 -10.93
N TYR A 17 0.63 0.97 -11.70
CA TYR A 17 0.45 -0.29 -12.42
C TYR A 17 0.24 -1.45 -11.46
N VAL A 18 1.02 -1.46 -10.37
CA VAL A 18 0.84 -2.48 -9.33
C VAL A 18 -0.53 -2.36 -8.69
N ALA A 19 -0.95 -1.15 -8.35
CA ALA A 19 -2.26 -0.91 -7.74
C ALA A 19 -3.41 -1.35 -8.65
N ASP A 20 -3.31 -1.08 -9.95
CA ASP A 20 -4.31 -1.51 -10.93
C ASP A 20 -4.42 -3.04 -10.96
N ALA A 21 -3.29 -3.74 -10.94
CA ALA A 21 -3.25 -5.19 -10.95
C ALA A 21 -3.82 -5.77 -9.65
N LEU A 22 -3.55 -5.12 -8.51
CA LEU A 22 -4.10 -5.54 -7.23
C LEU A 22 -5.62 -5.34 -7.18
N GLN A 23 -6.11 -4.23 -7.73
CA GLN A 23 -7.55 -3.98 -7.83
C GLN A 23 -8.25 -5.07 -8.65
N GLU A 24 -7.68 -5.40 -9.81
CA GLU A 24 -8.24 -6.47 -10.66
C GLU A 24 -8.27 -7.80 -9.93
N THR A 25 -7.22 -8.12 -9.18
CA THR A 25 -7.13 -9.36 -8.41
C THR A 25 -8.19 -9.43 -7.31
N LEU A 26 -8.38 -8.33 -6.59
CA LEU A 26 -9.42 -8.25 -5.56
C LEU A 26 -10.81 -8.44 -6.16
N GLU A 27 -11.08 -7.76 -7.26
CA GLU A 27 -12.38 -7.84 -7.94
C GLU A 27 -12.63 -9.24 -8.49
N ALA A 28 -11.62 -9.88 -9.02
CA ALA A 28 -11.73 -11.26 -9.51
C ALA A 28 -12.01 -12.25 -8.38
N ASN A 29 -11.72 -11.90 -7.14
CA ASN A 29 -11.98 -12.73 -5.96
C ASN A 29 -13.23 -12.30 -5.19
N GLY A 30 -14.08 -11.47 -5.79
CA GLY A 30 -15.38 -11.10 -5.21
C GLY A 30 -15.34 -9.92 -4.27
N HIS A 31 -14.22 -9.22 -4.17
CA HIS A 31 -14.09 -8.02 -3.34
C HIS A 31 -14.30 -6.76 -4.19
N SER A 32 -14.57 -5.64 -3.54
CA SER A 32 -14.53 -4.34 -4.21
C SER A 32 -13.23 -3.62 -3.81
N ALA A 33 -12.79 -2.69 -4.66
CA ALA A 33 -11.56 -1.95 -4.40
C ALA A 33 -11.61 -0.58 -5.06
N ASN A 34 -11.17 0.44 -4.32
CA ASN A 34 -11.09 1.82 -4.79
C ASN A 34 -9.65 2.29 -4.71
N ILE A 35 -9.14 2.88 -5.79
CA ILE A 35 -7.77 3.39 -5.85
C ILE A 35 -7.77 4.89 -5.54
N HIS A 36 -6.87 5.30 -4.65
CA HIS A 36 -6.70 6.70 -4.25
C HIS A 36 -5.29 7.17 -4.61
N LEU A 37 -5.19 8.04 -5.61
CA LEU A 37 -3.92 8.63 -6.05
C LEU A 37 -3.67 9.98 -5.39
N GLU A 38 -4.69 10.60 -4.84
CA GLU A 38 -4.60 11.82 -4.05
C GLU A 38 -5.41 11.61 -2.77
N PRO A 39 -4.95 10.70 -1.89
CA PRO A 39 -5.76 10.32 -0.74
C PRO A 39 -5.97 11.47 0.24
N ASN A 40 -7.19 11.55 0.73
CA ASN A 40 -7.59 12.49 1.77
C ASN A 40 -8.33 11.69 2.84
N ILE A 41 -7.82 11.71 4.06
CA ILE A 41 -8.36 10.87 5.14
C ILE A 41 -9.82 11.19 5.46
N GLU A 42 -10.26 12.42 5.18
CA GLU A 42 -11.64 12.84 5.36
C GLU A 42 -12.60 12.15 4.38
N GLU A 43 -12.06 11.65 3.26
CA GLU A 43 -12.85 11.05 2.18
C GLU A 43 -12.75 9.52 2.14
N ILE A 44 -11.89 8.95 2.98
CA ILE A 44 -11.66 7.50 3.01
C ILE A 44 -12.26 6.93 4.29
N PRO A 45 -13.07 5.85 4.21
CA PRO A 45 -13.60 5.23 5.41
C PRO A 45 -12.50 4.85 6.41
N ASN A 46 -12.66 5.29 7.66
CA ASN A 46 -11.70 5.00 8.73
C ASN A 46 -12.00 3.66 9.40
N GLU A 47 -12.48 2.72 8.61
CA GLU A 47 -12.77 1.36 9.06
C GLU A 47 -12.63 0.42 7.87
N GLY A 48 -12.56 -0.89 8.15
CA GLY A 48 -12.44 -1.88 7.11
C GLY A 48 -11.01 -2.09 6.67
N LYS A 49 -10.83 -2.43 5.40
CA LYS A 49 -9.52 -2.87 4.90
C LYS A 49 -8.90 -1.85 3.96
N TRP A 50 -7.64 -1.53 4.24
CA TRP A 50 -6.81 -0.68 3.40
C TRP A 50 -5.66 -1.50 2.83
N LEU A 51 -5.26 -1.19 1.60
CA LEU A 51 -4.06 -1.77 1.00
C LEU A 51 -3.15 -0.62 0.60
N ILE A 52 -1.98 -0.55 1.24
CA ILE A 52 -1.00 0.49 0.95
C ILE A 52 -0.08 -0.04 -0.15
N CYS A 53 0.06 0.73 -1.23
CA CYS A 53 0.95 0.37 -2.34
C CYS A 53 1.81 1.59 -2.64
N THR A 54 3.08 1.57 -2.23
CA THR A 54 3.91 2.76 -2.37
C THR A 54 5.34 2.44 -2.75
N SER A 55 5.92 3.33 -3.56
CA SER A 55 7.34 3.37 -3.80
C SER A 55 8.02 4.25 -2.75
N THR A 56 9.35 4.37 -2.84
CA THR A 56 10.16 5.23 -1.99
C THR A 56 10.79 6.31 -2.84
N HIS A 57 10.72 7.57 -2.38
CA HIS A 57 11.29 8.70 -3.09
C HIS A 57 12.62 9.12 -2.46
N GLY A 58 13.58 9.46 -3.31
CA GLY A 58 14.85 10.05 -2.88
C GLY A 58 15.57 9.25 -1.80
N ALA A 59 15.88 9.87 -0.68
CA ALA A 59 16.65 9.29 0.41
C ALA A 59 15.76 8.59 1.46
N GLY A 60 14.65 8.03 1.05
CA GLY A 60 13.75 7.29 1.95
C GLY A 60 12.44 8.02 2.23
N GLU A 61 12.14 9.05 1.47
CA GLU A 61 10.94 9.86 1.68
C GLU A 61 9.72 9.20 1.04
N LEU A 62 8.55 9.60 1.51
CA LEU A 62 7.30 9.22 0.86
C LEU A 62 7.15 9.96 -0.47
N PRO A 63 6.54 9.33 -1.48
CA PRO A 63 6.17 10.04 -2.70
C PRO A 63 5.30 11.27 -2.39
N ASP A 64 5.45 12.32 -3.20
CA ASP A 64 4.78 13.59 -2.99
C ASP A 64 3.26 13.48 -2.84
N ASN A 65 2.66 12.56 -3.61
CA ASN A 65 1.20 12.44 -3.64
C ASN A 65 0.58 11.91 -2.34
N ILE A 66 1.38 11.33 -1.43
CA ILE A 66 0.86 10.83 -0.16
C ILE A 66 1.45 11.51 1.06
N GLN A 67 2.27 12.54 0.90
CA GLN A 67 2.86 13.25 2.04
C GLN A 67 1.80 13.93 2.90
N ALA A 68 0.84 14.59 2.28
CA ALA A 68 -0.25 15.23 3.02
C ALA A 68 -1.10 14.20 3.76
N PHE A 69 -1.38 13.08 3.13
CA PHE A 69 -2.13 11.98 3.74
C PHE A 69 -1.41 11.42 4.97
N ALA A 70 -0.10 11.24 4.87
CA ALA A 70 0.71 10.76 5.97
C ALA A 70 0.63 11.70 7.18
N LYS A 71 0.62 13.00 6.94
CA LYS A 71 0.46 13.98 8.02
C LYS A 71 -0.93 13.90 8.64
N GLN A 72 -1.95 13.67 7.83
CA GLN A 72 -3.33 13.51 8.31
C GLN A 72 -3.47 12.30 9.23
N ILE A 73 -2.82 11.18 8.89
CA ILE A 73 -2.87 9.96 9.69
C ILE A 73 -2.45 10.21 11.14
N LYS A 74 -1.47 11.06 11.36
CA LYS A 74 -0.94 11.33 12.71
C LYS A 74 -1.98 11.91 13.66
N ASN A 75 -3.03 12.51 13.14
CA ASN A 75 -4.06 13.20 13.92
C ASN A 75 -5.38 12.42 13.98
N HIS A 76 -5.38 11.17 13.52
CA HIS A 76 -6.60 10.36 13.46
C HIS A 76 -6.39 9.03 14.15
N SER A 77 -7.48 8.52 14.77
CA SER A 77 -7.49 7.16 15.27
C SER A 77 -7.96 6.23 14.15
N LEU A 78 -7.21 5.16 13.91
CA LEU A 78 -7.52 4.17 12.89
C LEU A 78 -7.70 2.78 13.52
N ASP A 79 -8.25 2.74 14.74
CA ASP A 79 -8.42 1.49 15.50
C ASP A 79 -9.28 0.46 14.78
N ASN A 80 -10.13 0.90 13.86
CA ASN A 80 -11.03 0.01 13.12
C ASN A 80 -10.53 -0.32 11.72
N VAL A 81 -9.30 0.08 11.39
CA VAL A 81 -8.68 -0.19 10.09
C VAL A 81 -7.77 -1.40 10.20
N GLN A 82 -7.90 -2.31 9.24
CA GLN A 82 -6.97 -3.41 9.03
C GLN A 82 -6.27 -3.17 7.71
N PHE A 83 -4.97 -3.44 7.63
CA PHE A 83 -4.24 -3.06 6.41
C PHE A 83 -3.21 -4.08 5.96
N LEU A 84 -2.92 -4.00 4.66
CA LEU A 84 -1.85 -4.73 3.99
C LEU A 84 -0.90 -3.70 3.39
N VAL A 85 0.38 -4.06 3.23
CA VAL A 85 1.39 -3.17 2.67
C VAL A 85 2.15 -3.86 1.55
N VAL A 86 2.20 -3.20 0.39
CA VAL A 86 3.07 -3.57 -0.73
C VAL A 86 4.01 -2.39 -0.98
N GLY A 87 5.29 -2.63 -0.86
CA GLY A 87 6.31 -1.63 -1.11
C GLY A 87 7.15 -1.97 -2.33
N LEU A 88 7.36 -1.00 -3.21
CA LEU A 88 8.29 -1.13 -4.32
C LEU A 88 9.58 -0.42 -3.95
N GLY A 89 10.70 -1.04 -4.28
CA GLY A 89 11.98 -0.43 -4.02
C GLY A 89 13.09 -1.06 -4.83
N ASP A 90 14.27 -0.49 -4.70
CA ASP A 90 15.48 -0.93 -5.36
C ASP A 90 16.51 -1.24 -4.27
N SER A 91 16.88 -2.50 -4.14
CA SER A 91 17.75 -2.96 -3.06
C SER A 91 19.20 -2.46 -3.17
N SER A 92 19.55 -1.80 -4.29
CA SER A 92 20.84 -1.15 -4.39
C SER A 92 20.93 0.15 -3.57
N TYR A 93 19.79 0.65 -3.06
CA TYR A 93 19.75 1.82 -2.20
C TYR A 93 19.65 1.42 -0.73
N ASP A 94 20.34 2.17 0.15
CA ASP A 94 20.28 1.94 1.61
C ASP A 94 18.88 2.14 2.17
N THR A 95 18.06 2.93 1.48
CA THR A 95 16.70 3.28 1.88
C THR A 95 15.64 2.38 1.22
N TYR A 96 16.01 1.13 0.94
CA TYR A 96 15.12 0.17 0.29
C TYR A 96 13.78 0.05 1.01
N CYS A 97 12.69 0.34 0.29
CA CYS A 97 11.31 0.27 0.77
C CYS A 97 11.02 1.09 2.03
N TYR A 98 11.77 2.16 2.26
CA TYR A 98 11.54 3.04 3.43
C TYR A 98 10.17 3.72 3.37
N GLY A 99 9.65 4.04 2.17
CA GLY A 99 8.32 4.61 2.04
C GLY A 99 7.25 3.69 2.60
N ALA A 100 7.32 2.41 2.24
CA ALA A 100 6.40 1.40 2.75
C ALA A 100 6.55 1.22 4.26
N LYS A 101 7.78 1.20 4.75
CA LYS A 101 8.05 1.07 6.20
C LYS A 101 7.49 2.25 6.97
N THR A 102 7.64 3.46 6.44
CA THR A 102 7.10 4.67 7.06
C THR A 102 5.57 4.61 7.16
N MET A 103 4.90 4.22 6.08
CA MET A 103 3.44 4.10 6.08
C MET A 103 2.97 3.03 7.06
N GLN A 104 3.65 1.89 7.10
CA GLN A 104 3.32 0.82 8.04
C GLN A 104 3.40 1.30 9.48
N GLU A 105 4.47 2.02 9.82
CA GLU A 105 4.68 2.54 11.17
C GLU A 105 3.64 3.60 11.54
N LEU A 106 3.33 4.52 10.63
CA LEU A 106 2.31 5.55 10.85
C LEU A 106 0.94 4.92 11.14
N LEU A 107 0.56 3.93 10.36
CA LEU A 107 -0.73 3.26 10.53
C LEU A 107 -0.77 2.47 11.84
N HIS A 108 0.31 1.77 12.15
CA HIS A 108 0.42 1.02 13.40
C HIS A 108 0.28 1.97 14.61
N ASN A 109 0.99 3.10 14.57
CA ASN A 109 0.95 4.08 15.65
C ASN A 109 -0.42 4.76 15.79
N SER A 110 -1.24 4.73 14.75
CA SER A 110 -2.59 5.27 14.79
C SER A 110 -3.65 4.23 15.17
N GLY A 111 -3.23 3.02 15.51
CA GLY A 111 -4.11 1.96 16.00
C GLY A 111 -4.52 0.92 14.97
N ALA A 112 -4.14 1.08 13.70
CA ALA A 112 -4.51 0.12 12.66
C ALA A 112 -3.76 -1.20 12.83
N THR A 113 -4.38 -2.29 12.37
CA THR A 113 -3.87 -3.64 12.50
C THR A 113 -3.31 -4.15 11.18
N LEU A 114 -2.04 -4.55 11.17
CA LEU A 114 -1.41 -5.17 10.01
C LEU A 114 -1.89 -6.62 9.88
N LEU A 115 -2.43 -6.97 8.72
CA LEU A 115 -3.03 -8.29 8.49
C LEU A 115 -2.02 -9.37 8.09
N SER A 116 -0.88 -8.98 7.52
CA SER A 116 0.14 -9.89 7.05
C SER A 116 1.46 -9.13 6.98
N PRO A 117 2.62 -9.79 7.09
CA PRO A 117 3.90 -9.09 6.92
C PRO A 117 3.94 -8.29 5.62
N ALA A 118 4.50 -7.09 5.66
CA ALA A 118 4.62 -6.25 4.48
C ALA A 118 5.35 -6.98 3.36
N PHE A 119 4.87 -6.83 2.13
CA PHE A 119 5.50 -7.42 0.97
C PHE A 119 6.33 -6.35 0.25
N HIS A 120 7.64 -6.54 0.22
CA HIS A 120 8.56 -5.62 -0.44
C HIS A 120 9.01 -6.23 -1.77
N ILE A 121 8.83 -5.49 -2.85
CA ILE A 121 9.20 -5.92 -4.20
C ILE A 121 10.46 -5.18 -4.62
N ASP A 122 11.53 -5.94 -4.84
CA ASP A 122 12.79 -5.39 -5.35
C ASP A 122 12.69 -5.35 -6.89
N VAL A 123 12.61 -4.15 -7.45
CA VAL A 123 12.45 -3.98 -8.89
C VAL A 123 13.66 -4.47 -9.69
N LEU A 124 14.81 -4.64 -9.03
CA LEU A 124 15.98 -5.26 -9.67
C LEU A 124 15.76 -6.73 -10.01
N ASN A 125 14.99 -7.43 -9.17
CA ASN A 125 14.72 -8.86 -9.33
C ASN A 125 13.36 -9.13 -9.98
N HIS A 126 12.50 -8.10 -10.04
CA HIS A 126 11.15 -8.22 -10.58
C HIS A 126 10.92 -7.12 -11.61
N PRO A 127 11.34 -7.34 -12.88
CA PRO A 127 11.16 -6.33 -13.93
C PRO A 127 9.69 -5.96 -14.17
N ILE A 128 8.78 -6.87 -13.83
CA ILE A 128 7.34 -6.64 -13.89
C ILE A 128 6.80 -6.80 -12.48
N PRO A 129 6.91 -5.75 -11.63
CA PRO A 129 6.55 -5.89 -10.21
C PRO A 129 5.08 -6.22 -9.98
N GLU A 130 4.18 -5.87 -10.89
CA GLU A 130 2.78 -6.22 -10.77
C GLU A 130 2.55 -7.72 -10.76
N GLU A 131 3.39 -8.51 -11.43
CA GLU A 131 3.28 -9.98 -11.40
C GLU A 131 3.56 -10.52 -10.00
N ALA A 132 4.61 -10.04 -9.36
CA ALA A 132 4.95 -10.45 -8.01
C ALA A 132 3.84 -10.04 -7.02
N ALA A 133 3.29 -8.84 -7.18
CA ALA A 133 2.22 -8.34 -6.32
C ALA A 133 0.96 -9.21 -6.45
N VAL A 134 0.57 -9.55 -7.67
CA VAL A 134 -0.61 -10.39 -7.92
C VAL A 134 -0.44 -11.78 -7.30
N GLU A 135 0.72 -12.39 -7.45
CA GLU A 135 1.02 -13.69 -6.85
C GLU A 135 0.88 -13.64 -5.33
N TRP A 136 1.47 -12.63 -4.72
CA TRP A 136 1.40 -12.45 -3.28
C TRP A 136 -0.03 -12.27 -2.80
N LEU A 137 -0.80 -11.39 -3.46
CA LEU A 137 -2.18 -11.11 -3.04
C LEU A 137 -3.08 -12.33 -3.24
N THR A 138 -2.92 -13.03 -4.36
CA THR A 138 -3.69 -14.23 -4.64
C THR A 138 -3.45 -15.28 -3.54
N SER A 139 -2.21 -15.48 -3.16
CA SER A 139 -1.83 -16.40 -2.10
C SER A 139 -2.43 -15.98 -0.76
N TYR A 140 -2.36 -14.69 -0.43
CA TYR A 140 -2.95 -14.15 0.80
C TYR A 140 -4.46 -14.42 0.84
N LEU A 141 -5.16 -14.14 -0.26
CA LEU A 141 -6.62 -14.29 -0.32
C LEU A 141 -7.06 -15.76 -0.20
N GLN A 142 -6.24 -16.69 -0.70
CA GLN A 142 -6.53 -18.12 -0.60
C GLN A 142 -6.38 -18.64 0.84
N GLN A 143 -5.54 -18.02 1.65
CA GLN A 143 -5.29 -18.43 3.02
C GLN A 143 -6.21 -17.74 4.04
N ASN A 144 -6.92 -16.74 3.60
CA ASN A 144 -7.80 -15.94 4.44
C ASN A 144 -9.17 -15.77 3.78
#